data_40b76dbeb8d0135e5a5192febfa4f67a
#
_entry.id   40b76dbeb8d0135e5a5192febfa4f67a
#
_cell.length_a   1.000
_cell.length_b   1.000
_cell.length_c   1.000
_cell.angle_alpha   90.00
_cell.angle_beta   90.00
_cell.angle_gamma   90.00
#
_symmetry.space_group_name_H-M   'P 1'
#
loop_
_entity.id
_entity.type
_entity.pdbx_description
1 polymer ?
#
loop_
_entity_poly.entity_id
_entity_poly.type
_entity_poly.pdbx_seq_one_letter_code
_entity_poly.pdbx_strand_id
1 'polypeptide(L)'
;MLIVRLEYKTKLYSALNIANRIVYLVVVIPLLFIFKESHFEVLIVVMTFSLLVCMVAGIYAQSDIWKFRGKSDSANNLDMLPIFKYAMPYVISLGIATLFQAIDTIALNYYGSYSQVGVYSSAMTIIQVFTIVQTSFNLLWQPMSVEHYTNNPNDKTFYQKGNSIITVVMFFVGMTLILFKDIFVVLLGEEYRGAATILPFLIFNPIMYTISETTVSGLIFMKKSKMQIVIAVGACAVNIVGNSILVPLLGCEGAAISTGISYIVFFSLRTVFSNKYFYVDYKLGKFYILTLAVICYASYNTFFKFDIWSVLGYVICIVLMYIMYSKTIIWCFKYLLSIIKNKKQL
;
A
#
# COMPACT_ATOMS: atom_id res chain seq x y z
N MET A 1 -2.28 -18.75 -12.45
CA MET A 1 -2.35 -17.28 -12.38
C MET A 1 -1.14 -16.60 -13.05
N LEU A 2 0.12 -16.90 -12.68
CA LEU A 2 1.29 -16.26 -13.29
C LEU A 2 1.39 -16.49 -14.81
N ILE A 3 1.14 -17.71 -15.29
CA ILE A 3 1.19 -18.06 -16.73
C ILE A 3 0.17 -17.24 -17.52
N VAL A 4 -1.05 -17.09 -17.01
CA VAL A 4 -2.11 -16.25 -17.62
C VAL A 4 -1.67 -14.81 -17.78
N ARG A 5 -0.94 -14.28 -16.79
CA ARG A 5 -0.39 -12.92 -16.80
C ARG A 5 0.74 -12.77 -17.81
N LEU A 6 1.60 -13.77 -17.93
CA LEU A 6 2.72 -13.78 -18.90
C LEU A 6 2.22 -13.83 -20.35
N GLU A 7 1.05 -14.44 -20.60
CA GLU A 7 0.42 -14.45 -21.92
C GLU A 7 -0.40 -13.18 -22.23
N TYR A 8 -0.33 -12.15 -21.39
CA TYR A 8 -1.11 -10.90 -21.54
C TYR A 8 -2.63 -11.11 -21.60
N LYS A 9 -3.15 -12.26 -21.16
CA LYS A 9 -4.59 -12.56 -21.09
C LYS A 9 -5.23 -11.86 -19.86
N THR A 10 -5.19 -10.52 -19.83
CA THR A 10 -5.62 -9.71 -18.69
C THR A 10 -7.07 -9.93 -18.29
N LYS A 11 -7.97 -10.13 -19.26
CA LYS A 11 -9.40 -10.42 -19.00
C LYS A 11 -9.57 -11.75 -18.25
N LEU A 12 -8.87 -12.81 -18.68
CA LEU A 12 -8.92 -14.12 -18.03
C LEU A 12 -8.32 -14.04 -16.61
N TYR A 13 -7.19 -13.34 -16.45
CA TYR A 13 -6.57 -13.12 -15.15
C TYR A 13 -7.52 -12.42 -14.17
N SER A 14 -8.18 -11.35 -14.61
CA SER A 14 -9.16 -10.63 -13.78
C SER A 14 -10.39 -11.49 -13.47
N ALA A 15 -10.90 -12.21 -14.46
CA ALA A 15 -12.05 -13.11 -14.26
C ALA A 15 -11.75 -14.20 -13.22
N LEU A 16 -10.58 -14.84 -13.29
CA LEU A 16 -10.18 -15.86 -12.32
C LEU A 16 -10.00 -15.29 -10.89
N ASN A 17 -9.47 -14.06 -10.75
CA ASN A 17 -9.37 -13.41 -9.44
C ASN A 17 -10.74 -13.07 -8.86
N ILE A 18 -11.66 -12.55 -9.68
CA ILE A 18 -13.04 -12.26 -9.26
C ILE A 18 -13.77 -13.55 -8.90
N ALA A 19 -13.64 -14.59 -9.75
CA ALA A 19 -14.26 -15.90 -9.51
C ALA A 19 -13.77 -16.51 -8.19
N ASN A 20 -12.47 -16.41 -7.87
CA ASN A 20 -11.94 -16.86 -6.58
C ASN A 20 -12.64 -16.20 -5.39
N ARG A 21 -12.84 -14.87 -5.44
CA ARG A 21 -13.53 -14.14 -4.37
C ARG A 21 -15.01 -14.49 -4.28
N ILE A 22 -15.68 -14.66 -5.43
CA ILE A 22 -17.09 -15.08 -5.48
C ILE A 22 -17.25 -16.48 -4.92
N VAL A 23 -16.44 -17.45 -5.35
CA VAL A 23 -16.48 -18.84 -4.84
C VAL A 23 -16.26 -18.86 -3.34
N TYR A 24 -15.27 -18.11 -2.83
CA TYR A 24 -15.05 -18.00 -1.40
C TYR A 24 -16.27 -17.48 -0.65
N LEU A 25 -16.89 -16.37 -1.11
CA LEU A 25 -18.06 -15.77 -0.47
C LEU A 25 -19.29 -16.69 -0.55
N VAL A 26 -19.55 -17.31 -1.70
CA VAL A 26 -20.70 -18.22 -1.90
C VAL A 26 -20.61 -19.45 -0.99
N VAL A 27 -19.42 -19.91 -0.65
CA VAL A 27 -19.24 -21.05 0.24
C VAL A 27 -19.20 -20.62 1.71
N VAL A 28 -18.53 -19.51 2.05
CA VAL A 28 -18.41 -19.04 3.43
C VAL A 28 -19.73 -18.58 4.01
N ILE A 29 -20.51 -17.78 3.25
CA ILE A 29 -21.74 -17.19 3.79
C ILE A 29 -22.74 -18.26 4.28
N PRO A 30 -23.12 -19.31 3.50
CA PRO A 30 -23.98 -20.37 3.98
C PRO A 30 -23.40 -21.13 5.18
N LEU A 31 -22.08 -21.37 5.19
CA LEU A 31 -21.44 -22.09 6.29
C LEU A 31 -21.50 -21.31 7.61
N LEU A 32 -21.36 -19.98 7.57
CA LEU A 32 -21.52 -19.12 8.75
C LEU A 32 -22.94 -19.15 9.32
N PHE A 33 -23.96 -19.35 8.48
CA PHE A 33 -25.35 -19.50 8.92
C PHE A 33 -25.63 -20.90 9.50
N ILE A 34 -24.95 -21.93 8.99
CA ILE A 34 -25.12 -23.33 9.44
C ILE A 34 -24.35 -23.59 10.75
N PHE A 35 -23.11 -23.16 10.79
CA PHE A 35 -22.24 -23.29 11.97
C PHE A 35 -22.28 -21.98 12.77
N LYS A 36 -23.17 -21.92 13.77
CA LYS A 36 -23.34 -20.73 14.63
C LYS A 36 -22.08 -20.35 15.42
N GLU A 37 -21.13 -21.27 15.54
CA GLU A 37 -19.80 -21.02 16.12
C GLU A 37 -18.79 -20.89 14.98
N SER A 38 -18.05 -19.78 14.94
CA SER A 38 -17.03 -19.51 13.94
C SER A 38 -15.78 -20.39 14.19
N HIS A 39 -15.78 -21.59 13.62
CA HIS A 39 -14.57 -22.41 13.59
C HIS A 39 -13.58 -21.84 12.58
N PHE A 40 -12.48 -21.28 13.05
CA PHE A 40 -11.39 -20.75 12.23
C PHE A 40 -10.90 -21.77 11.19
N GLU A 41 -10.91 -23.05 11.54
CA GLU A 41 -10.55 -24.16 10.65
C GLU A 41 -11.42 -24.21 9.39
N VAL A 42 -12.73 -23.95 9.52
CA VAL A 42 -13.67 -23.93 8.38
C VAL A 42 -13.31 -22.83 7.39
N LEU A 43 -12.93 -21.65 7.88
CA LEU A 43 -12.51 -20.53 7.01
C LEU A 43 -11.26 -20.87 6.20
N ILE A 44 -10.28 -21.54 6.82
CA ILE A 44 -9.06 -22.00 6.14
C ILE A 44 -9.39 -23.03 5.05
N VAL A 45 -10.24 -24.00 5.38
CA VAL A 45 -10.64 -25.03 4.42
C VAL A 45 -11.38 -24.43 3.23
N VAL A 46 -12.30 -23.49 3.45
CA VAL A 46 -13.03 -22.81 2.37
C VAL A 46 -12.09 -21.96 1.51
N MET A 47 -11.14 -21.25 2.14
CA MET A 47 -10.14 -20.47 1.42
C MET A 47 -9.28 -21.37 0.52
N THR A 48 -8.83 -22.51 1.04
CA THR A 48 -8.05 -23.50 0.28
C THR A 48 -8.87 -24.10 -0.86
N PHE A 49 -10.14 -24.43 -0.61
CA PHE A 49 -11.04 -24.96 -1.62
C PHE A 49 -11.26 -23.96 -2.76
N SER A 50 -11.51 -22.68 -2.46
CA SER A 50 -11.69 -21.65 -3.48
C SER A 50 -10.46 -21.48 -4.37
N LEU A 51 -9.26 -21.56 -3.78
CA LEU A 51 -7.98 -21.52 -4.51
C LEU A 51 -7.82 -22.74 -5.43
N LEU A 52 -8.17 -23.94 -4.95
CA LEU A 52 -8.12 -25.18 -5.75
C LEU A 52 -9.08 -25.11 -6.94
N VAL A 53 -10.30 -24.66 -6.75
CA VAL A 53 -11.28 -24.48 -7.83
C VAL A 53 -10.74 -23.53 -8.90
N CYS A 54 -10.19 -22.39 -8.49
CA CYS A 54 -9.61 -21.43 -9.44
C CYS A 54 -8.32 -21.94 -10.10
N MET A 55 -7.53 -22.76 -9.40
CA MET A 55 -6.37 -23.43 -10.01
C MET A 55 -6.80 -24.37 -11.12
N VAL A 56 -7.78 -25.23 -10.85
CA VAL A 56 -8.31 -26.19 -11.84
C VAL A 56 -8.92 -25.44 -13.04
N ALA A 57 -9.73 -24.41 -12.78
CA ALA A 57 -10.30 -23.58 -13.85
C ALA A 57 -9.21 -22.91 -14.71
N GLY A 58 -8.14 -22.42 -14.08
CA GLY A 58 -6.99 -21.81 -14.77
C GLY A 58 -6.20 -22.82 -15.62
N ILE A 59 -6.02 -24.04 -15.13
CA ILE A 59 -5.38 -25.14 -15.89
C ILE A 59 -6.24 -25.53 -17.09
N TYR A 60 -7.56 -25.67 -16.87
CA TYR A 60 -8.50 -26.00 -17.94
C TYR A 60 -8.55 -24.93 -19.03
N ALA A 61 -8.63 -23.65 -18.63
CA ALA A 61 -8.64 -22.51 -19.55
C ALA A 61 -7.33 -22.35 -20.36
N GLN A 62 -6.25 -22.97 -19.90
CA GLN A 62 -4.93 -22.98 -20.55
C GLN A 62 -4.47 -24.40 -20.90
N SER A 63 -5.40 -25.31 -21.18
CA SER A 63 -5.13 -26.72 -21.48
C SER A 63 -4.09 -26.91 -22.61
N ASP A 64 -4.00 -25.96 -23.54
CA ASP A 64 -3.02 -26.00 -24.63
C ASP A 64 -1.57 -25.91 -24.17
N ILE A 65 -1.31 -25.17 -23.08
CA ILE A 65 0.03 -25.03 -22.48
C ILE A 65 0.38 -26.25 -21.63
N TRP A 66 -0.64 -26.82 -20.96
CA TRP A 66 -0.49 -27.98 -20.05
C TRP A 66 -0.50 -29.33 -20.78
N LYS A 67 -0.67 -29.33 -22.11
CA LYS A 67 -0.44 -30.55 -22.88
C LYS A 67 1.06 -30.87 -22.88
N PHE A 68 1.46 -31.76 -21.99
CA PHE A 68 2.79 -32.36 -21.96
C PHE A 68 3.00 -33.17 -23.28
N ARG A 69 3.16 -32.46 -24.38
CA ARG A 69 3.61 -33.06 -25.65
C ARG A 69 5.13 -33.22 -25.56
N GLY A 70 5.51 -34.47 -25.61
CA GLY A 70 6.82 -34.97 -25.35
C GLY A 70 7.99 -34.23 -25.97
N LYS A 71 9.14 -34.41 -25.30
CA LYS A 71 10.51 -34.07 -25.68
C LYS A 71 10.65 -32.86 -26.60
N SER A 72 10.73 -31.69 -25.98
CA SER A 72 11.41 -30.57 -26.60
C SER A 72 12.91 -30.82 -26.47
N ASP A 73 13.56 -31.16 -27.57
CA ASP A 73 15.03 -31.29 -27.66
C ASP A 73 15.76 -29.98 -27.32
N SER A 74 15.01 -28.87 -27.16
CA SER A 74 15.51 -27.54 -26.75
C SER A 74 15.62 -27.34 -25.23
N ALA A 75 15.23 -28.32 -24.41
CA ALA A 75 15.34 -28.21 -22.95
C ALA A 75 16.74 -28.55 -22.41
N ASN A 76 17.67 -28.92 -23.29
CA ASN A 76 19.06 -29.13 -22.93
C ASN A 76 19.75 -27.80 -22.64
N ASN A 77 20.06 -27.59 -21.35
CA ASN A 77 20.92 -26.53 -20.79
C ASN A 77 20.27 -25.16 -20.53
N LEU A 78 19.07 -25.11 -19.93
CA LEU A 78 18.71 -23.95 -19.15
C LEU A 78 19.59 -23.93 -17.90
N ASP A 79 20.62 -23.09 -17.92
CA ASP A 79 21.47 -22.85 -16.77
C ASP A 79 20.61 -22.21 -15.68
N MET A 80 20.23 -22.99 -14.67
CA MET A 80 19.34 -22.52 -13.58
C MET A 80 20.05 -21.49 -12.68
N LEU A 81 21.38 -21.50 -12.69
CA LEU A 81 22.17 -20.63 -11.80
C LEU A 81 22.00 -19.13 -12.08
N PRO A 82 21.99 -18.63 -13.33
CA PRO A 82 21.68 -17.24 -13.65
C PRO A 82 20.28 -16.83 -13.24
N ILE A 83 19.27 -17.70 -13.45
CA ILE A 83 17.88 -17.45 -13.05
C ILE A 83 17.79 -17.33 -11.53
N PHE A 84 18.43 -18.23 -10.78
CA PHE A 84 18.46 -18.22 -9.34
C PHE A 84 19.16 -16.96 -8.79
N LYS A 85 20.33 -16.60 -9.35
CA LYS A 85 21.05 -15.36 -8.96
C LYS A 85 20.23 -14.10 -9.21
N TYR A 86 19.43 -14.09 -10.27
CA TYR A 86 18.53 -12.97 -10.56
C TYR A 86 17.31 -12.93 -9.63
N ALA A 87 16.71 -14.07 -9.31
CA ALA A 87 15.50 -14.17 -8.49
C ALA A 87 15.77 -13.96 -6.98
N MET A 88 16.94 -14.39 -6.45
CA MET A 88 17.24 -14.35 -5.02
C MET A 88 17.11 -12.95 -4.38
N PRO A 89 17.60 -11.86 -4.97
CA PRO A 89 17.39 -10.51 -4.40
C PRO A 89 15.90 -10.14 -4.26
N TYR A 90 15.06 -10.60 -5.19
CA TYR A 90 13.61 -10.37 -5.11
C TYR A 90 12.96 -11.21 -4.01
N VAL A 91 13.37 -12.46 -3.83
CA VAL A 91 12.89 -13.32 -2.74
C VAL A 91 13.24 -12.71 -1.39
N ILE A 92 14.47 -12.24 -1.21
CA ILE A 92 14.91 -11.56 0.01
C ILE A 92 14.10 -10.27 0.24
N SER A 93 13.92 -9.46 -0.79
CA SER A 93 13.14 -8.22 -0.69
C SER A 93 11.67 -8.50 -0.32
N LEU A 94 11.07 -9.53 -0.91
CA LEU A 94 9.72 -9.96 -0.59
C LEU A 94 9.62 -10.48 0.84
N GLY A 95 10.59 -11.26 1.29
CA GLY A 95 10.69 -11.75 2.66
C GLY A 95 10.75 -10.60 3.68
N ILE A 96 11.60 -9.58 3.44
CA ILE A 96 11.70 -8.39 4.28
C ILE A 96 10.38 -7.61 4.29
N ALA A 97 9.73 -7.43 3.14
CA ALA A 97 8.45 -6.73 3.05
C ALA A 97 7.34 -7.48 3.82
N THR A 98 7.32 -8.81 3.75
CA THR A 98 6.38 -9.65 4.51
C THR A 98 6.65 -9.57 6.02
N LEU A 99 7.91 -9.62 6.43
CA LEU A 99 8.30 -9.44 7.83
C LEU A 99 7.88 -8.05 8.33
N PHE A 100 8.13 -7.00 7.57
CA PHE A 100 7.73 -5.64 7.94
C PHE A 100 6.22 -5.53 8.19
N GLN A 101 5.38 -6.21 7.39
CA GLN A 101 3.93 -6.26 7.62
C GLN A 101 3.53 -7.12 8.82
N ALA A 102 4.33 -8.11 9.19
CA ALA A 102 4.03 -9.01 10.28
C ALA A 102 4.53 -8.50 11.65
N ILE A 103 5.50 -7.58 11.69
CA ILE A 103 6.13 -7.11 12.94
C ILE A 103 5.11 -6.61 13.96
N ASP A 104 4.15 -5.80 13.52
CA ASP A 104 3.14 -5.22 14.41
C ASP A 104 2.26 -6.30 15.02
N THR A 105 1.83 -7.27 14.22
CA THR A 105 1.03 -8.41 14.67
C THR A 105 1.83 -9.30 15.64
N ILE A 106 3.12 -9.52 15.36
CA ILE A 106 4.02 -10.29 16.25
C ILE A 106 4.19 -9.54 17.58
N ALA A 107 4.43 -8.23 17.54
CA ALA A 107 4.60 -7.42 18.74
C ALA A 107 3.32 -7.38 19.60
N LEU A 108 2.15 -7.20 18.96
CA LEU A 108 0.86 -7.22 19.64
C LEU A 108 0.53 -8.61 20.25
N ASN A 109 0.94 -9.69 19.57
CA ASN A 109 0.76 -11.03 20.12
C ASN A 109 1.69 -11.31 21.30
N TYR A 110 2.89 -10.74 21.29
CA TYR A 110 3.89 -10.94 22.35
C TYR A 110 3.65 -10.07 23.58
N TYR A 111 3.36 -8.78 23.40
CA TYR A 111 3.21 -7.79 24.48
C TYR A 111 1.75 -7.49 24.83
N GLY A 112 0.80 -7.80 23.96
CA GLY A 112 -0.62 -7.46 24.11
C GLY A 112 -1.51 -8.68 24.27
N SER A 113 -2.63 -8.69 23.52
CA SER A 113 -3.62 -9.75 23.57
C SER A 113 -4.14 -10.10 22.15
N TYR A 114 -4.74 -11.28 22.00
CA TYR A 114 -5.39 -11.68 20.72
C TYR A 114 -6.50 -10.70 20.30
N SER A 115 -7.21 -10.10 21.27
CA SER A 115 -8.22 -9.07 20.99
C SER A 115 -7.59 -7.86 20.31
N GLN A 116 -6.44 -7.40 20.78
CA GLN A 116 -5.70 -6.28 20.16
C GLN A 116 -5.22 -6.62 18.75
N VAL A 117 -4.77 -7.86 18.52
CA VAL A 117 -4.42 -8.33 17.17
C VAL A 117 -5.65 -8.28 16.24
N GLY A 118 -6.83 -8.66 16.75
CA GLY A 118 -8.10 -8.57 16.00
C GLY A 118 -8.46 -7.14 15.61
N VAL A 119 -8.40 -6.21 16.56
CA VAL A 119 -8.63 -4.77 16.33
C VAL A 119 -7.66 -4.20 15.30
N TYR A 120 -6.36 -4.49 15.44
CA TYR A 120 -5.32 -4.04 14.51
C TYR A 120 -5.54 -4.59 13.10
N SER A 121 -5.83 -5.87 12.96
CA SER A 121 -6.09 -6.52 11.67
C SER A 121 -7.33 -5.95 10.99
N SER A 122 -8.36 -5.61 11.76
CA SER A 122 -9.58 -4.96 11.26
C SER A 122 -9.32 -3.55 10.74
N ALA A 123 -8.49 -2.76 11.44
CA ALA A 123 -8.03 -1.45 10.94
C ALA A 123 -7.22 -1.60 9.65
N MET A 124 -6.31 -2.57 9.59
CA MET A 124 -5.53 -2.85 8.38
C MET A 124 -6.42 -3.21 7.19
N THR A 125 -7.57 -3.84 7.40
CA THR A 125 -8.54 -4.12 6.33
C THR A 125 -9.09 -2.83 5.72
N ILE A 126 -9.39 -1.80 6.55
CA ILE A 126 -9.79 -0.48 6.05
C ILE A 126 -8.65 0.17 5.28
N ILE A 127 -7.43 0.12 5.81
CA ILE A 127 -6.22 0.68 5.15
C ILE A 127 -5.95 0.02 3.80
N GLN A 128 -6.22 -1.28 3.66
CA GLN A 128 -6.05 -2.00 2.39
C GLN A 128 -6.91 -1.43 1.24
N VAL A 129 -8.05 -0.80 1.52
CA VAL A 129 -8.84 -0.12 0.49
C VAL A 129 -8.02 1.01 -0.15
N PHE A 130 -7.20 1.71 0.61
CA PHE A 130 -6.34 2.78 0.10
C PHE A 130 -5.14 2.25 -0.69
N THR A 131 -4.74 1.00 -0.49
CA THR A 131 -3.69 0.37 -1.31
C THR A 131 -4.15 0.13 -2.75
N ILE A 132 -5.46 0.12 -3.02
CA ILE A 132 -6.00 0.08 -4.38
C ILE A 132 -5.62 1.37 -5.14
N VAL A 133 -5.73 2.52 -4.50
CA VAL A 133 -5.29 3.81 -5.08
C VAL A 133 -3.79 3.77 -5.36
N GLN A 134 -3.01 3.29 -4.41
CA GLN A 134 -1.56 3.10 -4.54
C GLN A 134 -1.19 2.21 -5.73
N THR A 135 -1.80 1.03 -5.83
CA THR A 135 -1.49 0.08 -6.92
C THR A 135 -1.91 0.61 -8.28
N SER A 136 -3.06 1.29 -8.35
CA SER A 136 -3.53 1.94 -9.58
C SER A 136 -2.60 3.07 -10.02
N PHE A 137 -2.12 3.87 -9.08
CA PHE A 137 -1.13 4.92 -9.36
C PHE A 137 0.18 4.31 -9.87
N ASN A 138 0.71 3.30 -9.20
CA ASN A 138 1.98 2.67 -9.58
C ASN A 138 1.92 2.03 -10.97
N LEU A 139 0.78 1.45 -11.33
CA LEU A 139 0.59 0.84 -12.64
C LEU A 139 0.77 1.85 -13.79
N LEU A 140 0.40 3.11 -13.55
CA LEU A 140 0.54 4.19 -14.54
C LEU A 140 1.86 4.93 -14.38
N TRP A 141 2.26 5.24 -13.15
CA TRP A 141 3.42 6.09 -12.89
C TRP A 141 4.74 5.46 -13.31
N GLN A 142 4.96 4.17 -13.01
CA GLN A 142 6.23 3.51 -13.31
C GLN A 142 6.57 3.51 -14.81
N PRO A 143 5.71 3.04 -15.72
CA PRO A 143 6.03 3.06 -17.16
C PRO A 143 6.17 4.49 -17.69
N MET A 144 5.28 5.43 -17.30
CA MET A 144 5.38 6.83 -17.70
C MET A 144 6.69 7.49 -17.25
N SER A 145 7.13 7.18 -16.04
CA SER A 145 8.37 7.71 -15.46
C SER A 145 9.60 7.22 -16.23
N VAL A 146 9.64 5.93 -16.58
CA VAL A 146 10.74 5.34 -17.35
C VAL A 146 10.77 5.85 -18.78
N GLU A 147 9.61 5.90 -19.44
CA GLU A 147 9.47 6.43 -20.80
C GLU A 147 9.91 7.91 -20.87
N HIS A 148 9.45 8.73 -19.92
CA HIS A 148 9.86 10.13 -19.85
C HIS A 148 11.36 10.30 -19.65
N TYR A 149 11.98 9.48 -18.80
CA TYR A 149 13.44 9.48 -18.61
C TYR A 149 14.20 9.12 -19.87
N THR A 150 13.70 8.15 -20.64
CA THR A 150 14.32 7.73 -21.90
C THR A 150 14.26 8.81 -22.95
N ASN A 151 13.12 9.51 -23.06
CA ASN A 151 12.90 10.55 -24.07
C ASN A 151 13.48 11.91 -23.68
N ASN A 152 13.43 12.27 -22.37
CA ASN A 152 13.84 13.57 -21.85
C ASN A 152 14.59 13.44 -20.51
N PRO A 153 15.84 12.95 -20.49
CA PRO A 153 16.56 12.63 -19.23
C PRO A 153 16.83 13.86 -18.35
N ASN A 154 16.82 15.06 -18.91
CA ASN A 154 17.10 16.31 -18.20
C ASN A 154 15.85 17.01 -17.66
N ASP A 155 14.65 16.60 -18.06
CA ASP A 155 13.41 17.20 -17.56
C ASP A 155 13.00 16.64 -16.21
N LYS A 156 13.43 17.34 -15.16
CA LYS A 156 13.12 17.03 -13.77
C LYS A 156 11.77 17.59 -13.33
N THR A 157 11.18 18.49 -14.12
CA THR A 157 9.93 19.17 -13.77
C THR A 157 8.75 18.22 -13.81
N PHE A 158 8.79 17.21 -14.68
CA PHE A 158 7.82 16.13 -14.73
C PHE A 158 7.72 15.41 -13.37
N TYR A 159 8.86 15.01 -12.78
CA TYR A 159 8.92 14.30 -11.49
C TYR A 159 8.49 15.20 -10.33
N GLN A 160 8.87 16.48 -10.34
CA GLN A 160 8.43 17.46 -9.33
C GLN A 160 6.91 17.64 -9.35
N LYS A 161 6.32 17.79 -10.55
CA LYS A 161 4.86 17.94 -10.72
C LYS A 161 4.14 16.68 -10.27
N GLY A 162 4.58 15.50 -10.73
CA GLY A 162 4.01 14.21 -10.34
C GLY A 162 4.03 14.00 -8.83
N ASN A 163 5.17 14.26 -8.20
CA ASN A 163 5.30 14.20 -6.73
C ASN A 163 4.36 15.19 -6.02
N SER A 164 4.28 16.43 -6.49
CA SER A 164 3.42 17.44 -5.88
C SER A 164 1.93 17.08 -6.00
N ILE A 165 1.50 16.53 -7.12
CA ILE A 165 0.12 16.11 -7.34
C ILE A 165 -0.23 14.95 -6.41
N ILE A 166 0.58 13.89 -6.41
CA ILE A 166 0.28 12.72 -5.57
C ILE A 166 0.37 13.06 -4.08
N THR A 167 1.27 13.95 -3.68
CA THR A 167 1.35 14.45 -2.30
C THR A 167 0.04 15.11 -1.87
N VAL A 168 -0.49 16.04 -2.68
CA VAL A 168 -1.77 16.71 -2.37
C VAL A 168 -2.91 15.70 -2.30
N VAL A 169 -3.01 14.78 -3.26
CA VAL A 169 -4.08 13.78 -3.30
C VAL A 169 -4.01 12.84 -2.08
N MET A 170 -2.83 12.29 -1.78
CA MET A 170 -2.68 11.32 -0.70
C MET A 170 -2.88 11.95 0.68
N PHE A 171 -2.36 13.15 0.92
CA PHE A 171 -2.63 13.85 2.18
C PHE A 171 -4.09 14.26 2.32
N PHE A 172 -4.73 14.74 1.25
CA PHE A 172 -6.16 15.07 1.29
C PHE A 172 -7.00 13.85 1.66
N VAL A 173 -6.78 12.72 0.97
CA VAL A 173 -7.49 11.46 1.25
C VAL A 173 -7.21 10.97 2.67
N GLY A 174 -5.94 11.03 3.12
CA GLY A 174 -5.56 10.60 4.46
C GLY A 174 -6.18 11.45 5.56
N MET A 175 -6.11 12.77 5.44
CA MET A 175 -6.75 13.68 6.40
C MET A 175 -8.28 13.51 6.45
N THR A 176 -8.91 13.28 5.30
CA THR A 176 -10.33 12.98 5.20
C THR A 176 -10.69 11.67 5.91
N LEU A 177 -9.86 10.62 5.74
CA LEU A 177 -10.05 9.36 6.46
C LEU A 177 -9.94 9.56 7.97
N ILE A 178 -8.95 10.34 8.44
CA ILE A 178 -8.80 10.64 9.87
C ILE A 178 -10.05 11.35 10.41
N LEU A 179 -10.59 12.33 9.66
CA LEU A 179 -11.81 13.04 10.06
C LEU A 179 -13.02 12.11 10.19
N PHE A 180 -13.18 11.19 9.22
CA PHE A 180 -14.31 10.28 9.15
C PHE A 180 -14.02 8.89 9.72
N LYS A 181 -12.96 8.72 10.52
CA LYS A 181 -12.51 7.44 11.06
C LYS A 181 -13.63 6.64 11.73
N ASP A 182 -14.45 7.32 12.52
CA ASP A 182 -15.55 6.70 13.27
C ASP A 182 -16.65 6.15 12.34
N ILE A 183 -16.88 6.78 11.20
CA ILE A 183 -17.83 6.30 10.19
C ILE A 183 -17.32 5.03 9.51
N PHE A 184 -16.04 4.99 9.14
CA PHE A 184 -15.45 3.80 8.54
C PHE A 184 -15.48 2.59 9.46
N VAL A 185 -15.28 2.81 10.76
CA VAL A 185 -15.27 1.74 11.75
C VAL A 185 -16.66 1.18 12.06
N VAL A 186 -17.73 1.93 11.80
CA VAL A 186 -19.12 1.41 11.91
C VAL A 186 -19.35 0.22 10.96
N LEU A 187 -18.61 0.12 9.86
CA LEU A 187 -18.66 -1.03 8.96
C LEU A 187 -18.07 -2.32 9.56
N LEU A 188 -17.32 -2.18 10.66
CA LEU A 188 -16.76 -3.31 11.42
C LEU A 188 -17.75 -3.73 12.53
N GLY A 189 -17.61 -4.96 13.01
CA GLY A 189 -18.35 -5.42 14.19
C GLY A 189 -18.03 -4.56 15.42
N GLU A 190 -18.96 -4.55 16.39
CA GLU A 190 -18.84 -3.69 17.60
C GLU A 190 -17.55 -3.91 18.38
N GLU A 191 -17.06 -5.14 18.43
CA GLU A 191 -15.82 -5.51 19.10
C GLU A 191 -14.56 -4.89 18.47
N TYR A 192 -14.64 -4.48 17.19
CA TYR A 192 -13.53 -3.92 16.43
C TYR A 192 -13.56 -2.40 16.31
N ARG A 193 -14.53 -1.72 16.95
CA ARG A 193 -14.66 -0.26 16.92
C ARG A 193 -13.44 0.49 17.50
N GLY A 194 -12.66 -0.19 18.34
CA GLY A 194 -11.35 0.31 18.78
C GLY A 194 -10.38 0.61 17.63
N ALA A 195 -10.61 0.08 16.42
CA ALA A 195 -9.84 0.41 15.23
C ALA A 195 -9.84 1.92 14.90
N ALA A 196 -10.84 2.70 15.36
CA ALA A 196 -10.89 4.14 15.14
C ALA A 196 -9.69 4.90 15.74
N THR A 197 -9.12 4.42 16.86
CA THR A 197 -7.99 5.09 17.52
C THR A 197 -6.66 4.86 16.80
N ILE A 198 -6.55 3.78 16.05
CA ILE A 198 -5.29 3.38 15.39
C ILE A 198 -5.23 3.79 13.90
N LEU A 199 -6.38 3.98 13.23
CA LEU A 199 -6.46 4.40 11.83
C LEU A 199 -5.67 5.69 11.52
N PRO A 200 -5.65 6.73 12.41
CA PRO A 200 -4.95 7.98 12.11
C PRO A 200 -3.46 7.82 11.84
N PHE A 201 -2.77 6.88 12.47
CA PHE A 201 -1.37 6.61 12.21
C PHE A 201 -1.15 5.57 11.11
N LEU A 202 -2.02 4.57 11.00
CA LEU A 202 -1.89 3.55 9.96
C LEU A 202 -2.04 4.10 8.54
N ILE A 203 -2.75 5.23 8.37
CA ILE A 203 -2.91 5.88 7.06
C ILE A 203 -1.57 6.39 6.48
N PHE A 204 -0.56 6.64 7.32
CA PHE A 204 0.77 7.02 6.85
C PHE A 204 1.42 5.92 6.00
N ASN A 205 1.07 4.66 6.19
CA ASN A 205 1.52 3.55 5.34
C ASN A 205 1.21 3.84 3.85
N PRO A 206 -0.05 3.85 3.37
CA PRO A 206 -0.33 4.09 1.97
C PRO A 206 0.08 5.50 1.49
N ILE A 207 0.02 6.53 2.35
CA ILE A 207 0.45 7.88 1.99
C ILE A 207 1.93 7.89 1.66
N MET A 208 2.79 7.51 2.61
CA MET A 208 4.24 7.62 2.47
C MET A 208 4.77 6.68 1.40
N TYR A 209 4.22 5.47 1.33
CA TYR A 209 4.60 4.52 0.28
C TYR A 209 4.28 5.08 -1.10
N THR A 210 3.05 5.56 -1.35
CA THR A 210 2.62 6.06 -2.66
C THR A 210 3.44 7.28 -3.09
N ILE A 211 3.66 8.24 -2.18
CA ILE A 211 4.49 9.41 -2.49
C ILE A 211 5.92 8.98 -2.80
N SER A 212 6.46 7.98 -2.09
CA SER A 212 7.81 7.48 -2.32
C SER A 212 8.00 6.85 -3.71
N GLU A 213 6.93 6.36 -4.35
CA GLU A 213 7.01 5.84 -5.72
C GLU A 213 7.40 6.93 -6.75
N THR A 214 7.08 8.19 -6.47
CA THR A 214 7.49 9.29 -7.34
C THR A 214 8.95 9.72 -7.11
N THR A 215 9.48 9.45 -5.93
CA THR A 215 10.84 9.88 -5.57
C THR A 215 11.90 8.80 -5.78
N VAL A 216 11.50 7.54 -5.96
CA VAL A 216 12.40 6.38 -6.12
C VAL A 216 13.09 6.30 -7.49
N SER A 217 12.73 7.16 -8.40
CA SER A 217 13.12 7.13 -9.83
C SER A 217 14.63 6.96 -10.05
N GLY A 218 15.48 7.60 -9.25
CA GLY A 218 16.94 7.48 -9.36
C GLY A 218 17.46 6.06 -9.11
N LEU A 219 16.86 5.33 -8.17
CA LEU A 219 17.22 3.93 -7.90
C LEU A 219 16.78 3.01 -9.04
N ILE A 220 15.63 3.29 -9.66
CA ILE A 220 15.10 2.51 -10.78
C ILE A 220 15.96 2.73 -12.02
N PHE A 221 16.20 3.98 -12.41
CA PHE A 221 16.95 4.33 -13.60
C PHE A 221 18.39 3.81 -13.57
N MET A 222 19.03 3.88 -12.42
CA MET A 222 20.39 3.40 -12.22
C MET A 222 20.48 1.93 -11.78
N LYS A 223 19.34 1.19 -11.82
CA LYS A 223 19.25 -0.25 -11.48
C LYS A 223 19.87 -0.59 -10.11
N LYS A 224 19.73 0.32 -9.11
CA LYS A 224 20.31 0.17 -7.77
C LYS A 224 19.40 -0.60 -6.81
N SER A 225 18.89 -1.76 -7.24
CA SER A 225 17.95 -2.59 -6.45
C SER A 225 18.45 -2.98 -5.06
N LYS A 226 19.78 -3.13 -4.87
CA LYS A 226 20.35 -3.42 -3.55
C LYS A 226 20.04 -2.33 -2.51
N MET A 227 19.89 -1.07 -2.93
CA MET A 227 19.53 0.03 -2.02
C MET A 227 18.10 -0.11 -1.49
N GLN A 228 17.20 -0.75 -2.23
CA GLN A 228 15.85 -1.03 -1.75
C GLN A 228 15.87 -1.95 -0.51
N ILE A 229 16.80 -2.90 -0.46
CA ILE A 229 16.99 -3.79 0.70
C ILE A 229 17.45 -2.96 1.90
N VAL A 230 18.43 -2.08 1.73
CA VAL A 230 18.94 -1.21 2.80
C VAL A 230 17.82 -0.32 3.37
N ILE A 231 17.01 0.26 2.48
CA ILE A 231 15.86 1.10 2.86
C ILE A 231 14.84 0.28 3.65
N ALA A 232 14.48 -0.91 3.16
CA ALA A 232 13.52 -1.78 3.81
C ALA A 232 14.02 -2.23 5.20
N VAL A 233 15.28 -2.63 5.31
CA VAL A 233 15.90 -3.01 6.60
C VAL A 233 15.93 -1.82 7.56
N GLY A 234 16.28 -0.61 7.10
CA GLY A 234 16.28 0.59 7.93
C GLY A 234 14.89 0.93 8.48
N ALA A 235 13.86 0.89 7.63
CA ALA A 235 12.48 1.11 8.07
C ALA A 235 11.99 0.00 9.03
N CYS A 236 12.35 -1.25 8.73
CA CYS A 236 12.05 -2.40 9.57
C CYS A 236 12.67 -2.29 10.97
N ALA A 237 13.92 -1.85 11.05
CA ALA A 237 14.61 -1.62 12.31
C ALA A 237 13.90 -0.55 13.16
N VAL A 238 13.48 0.56 12.54
CA VAL A 238 12.70 1.60 13.23
C VAL A 238 11.36 1.05 13.73
N ASN A 239 10.69 0.23 12.92
CA ASN A 239 9.43 -0.39 13.31
C ASN A 239 9.61 -1.38 14.48
N ILE A 240 10.65 -2.23 14.46
CA ILE A 240 10.94 -3.15 15.55
C ILE A 240 11.22 -2.39 16.86
N VAL A 241 12.10 -1.38 16.80
CA VAL A 241 12.42 -0.56 17.97
C VAL A 241 11.18 0.18 18.48
N GLY A 242 10.42 0.80 17.59
CA GLY A 242 9.19 1.48 17.93
C GLY A 242 8.16 0.56 18.58
N ASN A 243 7.92 -0.62 18.02
CA ASN A 243 7.01 -1.62 18.61
C ASN A 243 7.49 -2.11 19.97
N SER A 244 8.79 -2.37 20.12
CA SER A 244 9.35 -2.84 21.40
C SER A 244 9.19 -1.84 22.54
N ILE A 245 9.10 -0.53 22.22
CA ILE A 245 8.92 0.53 23.20
C ILE A 245 7.44 0.90 23.37
N LEU A 246 6.73 1.10 22.25
CA LEU A 246 5.39 1.68 22.27
C LEU A 246 4.29 0.66 22.50
N VAL A 247 4.43 -0.57 22.03
CA VAL A 247 3.38 -1.60 22.24
C VAL A 247 3.19 -1.95 23.70
N PRO A 248 4.25 -2.16 24.52
CA PRO A 248 4.05 -2.37 25.97
C PRO A 248 3.37 -1.22 26.69
N LEU A 249 3.51 0.04 26.19
CA LEU A 249 2.98 1.23 26.82
C LEU A 249 1.56 1.60 26.34
N LEU A 250 1.29 1.42 25.06
CA LEU A 250 0.09 1.94 24.37
C LEU A 250 -0.69 0.85 23.61
N GLY A 251 -0.26 -0.40 23.64
CA GLY A 251 -0.96 -1.47 22.91
C GLY A 251 -1.06 -1.23 21.41
N CYS A 252 -2.29 -1.30 20.86
CA CYS A 252 -2.56 -1.11 19.43
C CYS A 252 -2.17 0.27 18.93
N GLU A 253 -2.39 1.32 19.70
CA GLU A 253 -2.01 2.68 19.36
C GLU A 253 -0.49 2.80 19.22
N GLY A 254 0.26 2.13 20.09
CA GLY A 254 1.72 2.03 20.01
C GLY A 254 2.20 1.38 18.72
N ALA A 255 1.58 0.28 18.30
CA ALA A 255 1.89 -0.38 17.04
C ALA A 255 1.59 0.53 15.85
N ALA A 256 0.44 1.21 15.84
CA ALA A 256 0.06 2.11 14.76
C ALA A 256 1.01 3.32 14.63
N ILE A 257 1.42 3.92 15.77
CA ILE A 257 2.39 5.02 15.81
C ILE A 257 3.73 4.55 15.27
N SER A 258 4.22 3.38 15.73
CA SER A 258 5.46 2.78 15.26
C SER A 258 5.46 2.58 13.75
N THR A 259 4.38 2.03 13.21
CA THR A 259 4.22 1.81 11.77
C THR A 259 4.17 3.14 11.00
N GLY A 260 3.39 4.12 11.45
CA GLY A 260 3.33 5.43 10.82
C GLY A 260 4.70 6.11 10.73
N ILE A 261 5.46 6.13 11.82
CA ILE A 261 6.82 6.68 11.86
C ILE A 261 7.76 5.91 10.93
N SER A 262 7.67 4.58 10.92
CA SER A 262 8.52 3.73 10.10
C SER A 262 8.30 3.97 8.60
N TYR A 263 7.07 4.23 8.17
CA TYR A 263 6.80 4.60 6.78
C TYR A 263 7.27 6.02 6.41
N ILE A 264 7.28 6.96 7.36
CA ILE A 264 7.91 8.28 7.16
C ILE A 264 9.41 8.12 6.97
N VAL A 265 10.06 7.27 7.78
CA VAL A 265 11.48 6.95 7.63
C VAL A 265 11.74 6.22 6.31
N PHE A 266 10.90 5.27 5.94
CA PHE A 266 10.97 4.57 4.65
C PHE A 266 10.95 5.56 3.46
N PHE A 267 10.00 6.50 3.44
CA PHE A 267 9.93 7.56 2.43
C PHE A 267 11.22 8.40 2.43
N SER A 268 11.68 8.82 3.60
CA SER A 268 12.86 9.68 3.75
C SER A 268 14.12 8.99 3.23
N LEU A 269 14.37 7.75 3.64
CA LEU A 269 15.52 6.97 3.16
C LEU A 269 15.44 6.75 1.65
N ARG A 270 14.26 6.38 1.14
CA ARG A 270 14.03 6.12 -0.28
C ARG A 270 14.32 7.36 -1.13
N THR A 271 13.86 8.52 -0.68
CA THR A 271 14.07 9.80 -1.36
C THR A 271 15.54 10.24 -1.29
N VAL A 272 16.18 10.16 -0.12
CA VAL A 272 17.58 10.54 0.06
C VAL A 272 18.51 9.66 -0.78
N PHE A 273 18.35 8.34 -0.74
CA PHE A 273 19.16 7.44 -1.54
C PHE A 273 18.91 7.59 -3.05
N SER A 274 17.66 7.82 -3.47
CA SER A 274 17.32 8.06 -4.87
C SER A 274 17.95 9.36 -5.40
N ASN A 275 17.87 10.45 -4.63
CA ASN A 275 18.42 11.75 -5.00
C ASN A 275 19.95 11.76 -5.15
N LYS A 276 20.68 10.78 -4.58
CA LYS A 276 22.13 10.61 -4.84
C LYS A 276 22.42 10.21 -6.28
N TYR A 277 21.47 9.54 -6.95
CA TYR A 277 21.68 9.04 -8.31
C TYR A 277 20.97 9.88 -9.37
N PHE A 278 19.79 10.42 -9.03
CA PHE A 278 19.02 11.30 -9.90
C PHE A 278 18.40 12.40 -9.03
N TYR A 279 19.08 13.52 -8.95
CA TYR A 279 18.67 14.62 -8.10
C TYR A 279 17.45 15.34 -8.70
N VAL A 280 16.39 15.41 -7.91
CA VAL A 280 15.16 16.18 -8.19
C VAL A 280 14.82 16.99 -6.94
N ASP A 281 14.58 18.28 -7.09
CA ASP A 281 14.15 19.14 -5.97
C ASP A 281 12.67 18.93 -5.68
N TYR A 282 12.35 17.99 -4.80
CA TYR A 282 10.99 17.69 -4.36
C TYR A 282 10.42 18.66 -3.33
N LYS A 283 11.15 19.73 -3.01
CA LYS A 283 10.78 20.73 -1.99
C LYS A 283 10.42 20.08 -0.65
N LEU A 284 11.28 19.19 -0.19
CA LEU A 284 11.07 18.35 1.00
C LEU A 284 10.73 19.15 2.25
N GLY A 285 11.19 20.40 2.39
CA GLY A 285 10.83 21.26 3.50
C GLY A 285 9.32 21.46 3.64
N LYS A 286 8.61 21.73 2.52
CA LYS A 286 7.15 21.83 2.51
C LYS A 286 6.48 20.50 2.85
N PHE A 287 7.02 19.41 2.31
CA PHE A 287 6.52 18.07 2.59
C PHE A 287 6.60 17.73 4.08
N TYR A 288 7.75 17.94 4.73
CA TYR A 288 7.91 17.59 6.14
C TYR A 288 7.11 18.51 7.08
N ILE A 289 6.94 19.78 6.75
CA ILE A 289 6.06 20.67 7.53
C ILE A 289 4.62 20.18 7.47
N LEU A 290 4.11 19.81 6.29
CA LEU A 290 2.77 19.24 6.15
C LEU A 290 2.66 17.90 6.88
N THR A 291 3.67 17.03 6.73
CA THR A 291 3.73 15.74 7.45
C THR A 291 3.65 15.94 8.95
N LEU A 292 4.41 16.89 9.51
CA LEU A 292 4.38 17.21 10.95
C LEU A 292 3.00 17.69 11.41
N ALA A 293 2.37 18.57 10.62
CA ALA A 293 1.01 19.05 10.94
C ALA A 293 0.00 17.88 10.95
N VAL A 294 0.12 16.95 9.98
CA VAL A 294 -0.75 15.77 9.92
C VAL A 294 -0.43 14.78 11.03
N ILE A 295 0.83 14.65 11.48
CA ILE A 295 1.18 13.85 12.67
C ILE A 295 0.51 14.43 13.91
N CYS A 296 0.57 15.75 14.13
CA CYS A 296 -0.12 16.39 15.25
C CYS A 296 -1.63 16.15 15.20
N TYR A 297 -2.23 16.28 14.00
CA TYR A 297 -3.64 16.01 13.78
C TYR A 297 -4.00 14.54 14.03
N ALA A 298 -3.18 13.61 13.54
CA ALA A 298 -3.35 12.17 13.79
C ALA A 298 -3.21 11.83 15.28
N SER A 299 -2.21 12.41 15.97
CA SER A 299 -2.01 12.22 17.41
C SER A 299 -3.23 12.67 18.20
N TYR A 300 -3.79 13.84 17.90
CA TYR A 300 -5.01 14.28 18.54
C TYR A 300 -6.15 13.26 18.35
N ASN A 301 -6.40 12.85 17.12
CA ASN A 301 -7.49 11.93 16.79
C ASN A 301 -7.26 10.48 17.24
N THR A 302 -6.04 10.09 17.62
CA THR A 302 -5.74 8.80 18.24
C THR A 302 -6.17 8.76 19.71
N PHE A 303 -5.90 9.83 20.44
CA PHE A 303 -6.15 9.87 21.89
C PHE A 303 -7.49 10.51 22.29
N PHE A 304 -8.13 11.25 21.39
CA PHE A 304 -9.40 11.93 21.65
C PHE A 304 -10.49 11.44 20.70
N LYS A 305 -11.75 11.46 21.18
CA LYS A 305 -12.94 11.19 20.35
C LYS A 305 -13.19 12.36 19.41
N PHE A 306 -13.98 12.08 18.36
CA PHE A 306 -14.41 13.13 17.42
C PHE A 306 -15.10 14.29 18.15
N ASP A 307 -14.60 15.49 17.92
CA ASP A 307 -15.10 16.74 18.48
C ASP A 307 -14.85 17.93 17.53
N ILE A 308 -15.17 19.13 17.99
CA ILE A 308 -14.95 20.35 17.21
C ILE A 308 -13.47 20.59 16.89
N TRP A 309 -12.55 20.15 17.75
CA TRP A 309 -11.11 20.29 17.55
C TRP A 309 -10.59 19.37 16.44
N SER A 310 -11.23 18.21 16.27
CA SER A 310 -10.95 17.33 15.13
C SER A 310 -11.29 18.01 13.78
N VAL A 311 -12.41 18.75 13.75
CA VAL A 311 -12.78 19.52 12.54
C VAL A 311 -11.85 20.71 12.33
N LEU A 312 -11.51 21.43 13.40
CA LEU A 312 -10.57 22.56 13.33
C LEU A 312 -9.18 22.10 12.88
N GLY A 313 -8.67 20.99 13.41
CA GLY A 313 -7.41 20.38 13.01
C GLY A 313 -7.39 20.01 11.52
N TYR A 314 -8.48 19.42 11.03
CA TYR A 314 -8.64 19.13 9.61
C TYR A 314 -8.57 20.40 8.75
N VAL A 315 -9.34 21.44 9.13
CA VAL A 315 -9.35 22.71 8.39
C VAL A 315 -7.96 23.36 8.39
N ILE A 316 -7.27 23.37 9.52
CA ILE A 316 -5.89 23.88 9.62
C ILE A 316 -4.95 23.13 8.66
N CYS A 317 -5.01 21.79 8.65
CA CYS A 317 -4.18 20.99 7.77
C CYS A 317 -4.51 21.25 6.29
N ILE A 318 -5.78 21.39 5.92
CA ILE A 318 -6.20 21.72 4.56
C ILE A 318 -5.71 23.12 4.14
N VAL A 319 -5.86 24.12 5.01
CA VAL A 319 -5.38 25.48 4.74
C VAL A 319 -3.85 25.48 4.56
N LEU A 320 -3.13 24.77 5.44
CA LEU A 320 -1.68 24.63 5.32
C LEU A 320 -1.26 23.96 4.01
N MET A 321 -1.95 22.88 3.63
CA MET A 321 -1.74 22.20 2.36
C MET A 321 -2.01 23.14 1.18
N TYR A 322 -3.09 23.93 1.22
CA TYR A 322 -3.41 24.92 0.19
C TYR A 322 -2.32 25.99 0.08
N ILE A 323 -1.85 26.55 1.18
CA ILE A 323 -0.79 27.58 1.19
C ILE A 323 0.49 27.01 0.55
N MET A 324 0.86 25.77 0.87
CA MET A 324 2.10 25.17 0.39
C MET A 324 2.04 24.68 -1.05
N TYR A 325 0.90 24.17 -1.50
CA TYR A 325 0.70 23.53 -2.80
C TYR A 325 -0.33 24.22 -3.68
N SER A 326 -0.62 25.52 -3.46
CA SER A 326 -1.66 26.29 -4.19
C SER A 326 -1.53 26.19 -5.71
N LYS A 327 -0.30 26.31 -6.25
CA LYS A 327 -0.06 26.20 -7.70
C LYS A 327 -0.47 24.83 -8.26
N THR A 328 -0.18 23.76 -7.52
CA THR A 328 -0.54 22.39 -7.91
C THR A 328 -2.05 22.17 -7.82
N ILE A 329 -2.67 22.62 -6.73
CA ILE A 329 -4.12 22.48 -6.49
C ILE A 329 -4.91 23.24 -7.57
N ILE A 330 -4.54 24.50 -7.86
CA ILE A 330 -5.20 25.30 -8.88
C ILE A 330 -5.03 24.65 -10.28
N TRP A 331 -3.85 24.12 -10.57
CA TRP A 331 -3.60 23.43 -11.83
C TRP A 331 -4.46 22.16 -11.96
N CYS A 332 -4.52 21.33 -10.95
CA CYS A 332 -5.37 20.13 -10.91
C CYS A 332 -6.86 20.48 -11.11
N PHE A 333 -7.33 21.53 -10.43
CA PHE A 333 -8.72 21.98 -10.56
C PHE A 333 -9.05 22.49 -11.96
N LYS A 334 -8.17 23.31 -12.57
CA LYS A 334 -8.33 23.78 -13.94
C LYS A 334 -8.34 22.61 -14.94
N TYR A 335 -7.47 21.62 -14.73
CA TYR A 335 -7.41 20.44 -15.59
C TYR A 335 -8.69 19.60 -15.53
N LEU A 336 -9.22 19.37 -14.32
CA LEU A 336 -10.50 18.68 -14.14
C LEU A 336 -11.67 19.42 -14.81
N LEU A 337 -11.73 20.75 -14.65
CA LEU A 337 -12.75 21.57 -15.31
C LEU A 337 -12.65 21.48 -16.84
N SER A 338 -11.44 21.46 -17.40
CA SER A 338 -11.25 21.33 -18.86
C SER A 338 -11.77 19.98 -19.40
N ILE A 339 -11.55 18.88 -18.67
CA ILE A 339 -12.08 17.56 -19.04
C ILE A 339 -13.60 17.54 -19.02
N ILE A 340 -14.22 18.13 -17.98
CA ILE A 340 -15.69 18.20 -17.87
C ILE A 340 -16.29 19.05 -18.99
N LYS A 341 -15.63 20.16 -19.34
CA LYS A 341 -16.09 21.05 -20.42
C LYS A 341 -15.98 20.39 -21.79
N ASN A 342 -14.90 19.67 -22.07
CA ASN A 342 -14.72 18.93 -23.33
C ASN A 342 -15.71 17.76 -23.46
N LYS A 343 -16.10 17.11 -22.35
CA LYS A 343 -17.11 16.03 -22.34
C LYS A 343 -18.54 16.53 -22.59
N LYS A 344 -18.81 17.82 -22.41
CA LYS A 344 -20.12 18.44 -22.72
C LYS A 344 -20.23 18.89 -24.18
N GLN A 345 -19.14 18.81 -24.95
CA GLN A 345 -19.10 19.18 -26.37
C GLN A 345 -19.09 17.96 -27.32
N LEU A 346 -19.05 16.74 -26.76
CA LEU A 346 -19.25 15.44 -27.41
C LEU A 346 -20.65 14.92 -27.11
#